data_ef7b86895e3a649cf6bb01aade6958b9
#
_entry.id   ef7b86895e3a649cf6bb01aade6958b9
#
_cell.length_a   1.000
_cell.length_b   1.000
_cell.length_c   1.000
_cell.angle_alpha   90.00
_cell.angle_beta   90.00
_cell.angle_gamma   90.00
#
_symmetry.space_group_name_H-M   'P 1'
#
loop_
_entity.id
_entity.type
_entity.pdbx_description
1 polymer ?
#
loop_
_entity_poly.entity_id
_entity_poly.type
_entity_poly.pdbx_seq_one_letter_code
_entity_poly.pdbx_strand_id
1 'polypeptide(L)'
;MTQLQSGLRSMLRGLAGSAAAVLLAATATVNAPAAHASPEPAAPKEFVALRTVAPTIIQEMRYLTPHNFLGEPVDGYEQPTCIVTRSTAEALRQAQHQLLRKGYSLKVYDCYRPQRAIGHFVRWAKDLQDERMKPEFYPRVDKSRLFEDGYIAEKSGHSRGSTVDLTLVKLPALPTRPYIPGEELTPCYGSKAERFPDNSVDMGTGFDCFDTFSHTDDPRVQGEQRANRQLLKTTLAEAGFTNLPEEWWHFTHKPETFPDTYFDFPVAWRSVVRN
;
A
#
# COMPACT_ATOMS: atom_id res chain seq x y z
N MET A 1 8.08 42.37 65.75
CA MET A 1 7.21 43.17 66.60
C MET A 1 5.81 42.67 66.42
N THR A 2 5.41 41.89 67.37
CA THR A 2 4.35 42.12 68.35
C THR A 2 3.01 41.65 67.82
N GLN A 3 2.64 40.42 68.21
CA GLN A 3 1.82 39.99 69.37
C GLN A 3 0.33 39.94 69.00
N LEU A 4 -0.26 38.74 69.11
CA LEU A 4 -0.91 38.05 70.23
C LEU A 4 -2.33 38.51 70.53
N GLN A 5 -3.25 37.68 70.53
CA GLN A 5 -4.03 36.97 71.58
C GLN A 5 -5.51 36.92 71.18
N SER A 6 -6.09 35.82 71.16
CA SER A 6 -6.78 34.94 72.12
C SER A 6 -8.25 35.32 72.32
N GLY A 7 -9.09 34.29 72.28
CA GLY A 7 -10.49 34.41 72.72
C GLY A 7 -11.24 33.07 72.60
N LEU A 8 -11.08 32.28 73.63
CA LEU A 8 -11.82 31.00 73.94
C LEU A 8 -13.19 31.34 74.52
N ARG A 9 -14.27 30.61 74.16
CA ARG A 9 -15.46 30.20 74.95
C ARG A 9 -16.52 29.65 74.01
N SER A 10 -16.73 28.33 74.01
CA SER A 10 -17.47 27.51 74.99
C SER A 10 -19.00 27.59 74.83
N MET A 11 -19.57 26.46 74.64
CA MET A 11 -20.89 25.90 75.08
C MET A 11 -22.00 25.84 73.99
N LEU A 12 -22.46 24.76 73.74
CA LEU A 12 -23.34 23.68 74.21
C LEU A 12 -24.42 23.26 73.17
N ARG A 13 -24.46 22.00 72.91
CA ARG A 13 -25.63 21.10 72.75
C ARG A 13 -26.73 21.41 71.72
N GLY A 14 -26.88 20.49 70.79
CA GLY A 14 -28.10 20.25 70.06
C GLY A 14 -27.97 18.95 69.25
N LEU A 15 -28.35 17.83 69.83
CA LEU A 15 -28.57 16.57 69.14
C LEU A 15 -29.80 16.72 68.22
N ALA A 16 -29.61 16.62 66.92
CA ALA A 16 -30.72 16.31 66.00
C ALA A 16 -30.22 15.22 65.05
N GLY A 17 -30.78 14.05 65.23
CA GLY A 17 -30.50 12.93 64.37
C GLY A 17 -31.07 13.13 62.99
N SER A 18 -30.24 13.10 61.98
CA SER A 18 -30.65 13.01 60.60
C SER A 18 -30.36 11.61 60.07
N ALA A 19 -31.43 10.87 59.81
CA ALA A 19 -31.34 9.62 59.11
C ALA A 19 -30.87 9.85 57.70
N ALA A 20 -29.65 9.40 57.36
CA ALA A 20 -29.15 9.39 56.01
C ALA A 20 -29.80 8.21 55.25
N ALA A 21 -30.73 8.54 54.36
CA ALA A 21 -31.23 7.59 53.39
C ALA A 21 -30.14 7.33 52.34
N VAL A 22 -29.52 6.16 52.37
CA VAL A 22 -28.60 5.67 51.31
C VAL A 22 -29.47 5.26 50.12
N LEU A 23 -29.53 6.10 49.11
CA LEU A 23 -30.06 5.72 47.77
C LEU A 23 -29.00 4.84 47.10
N LEU A 24 -29.18 3.52 47.04
CA LEU A 24 -28.49 2.64 46.12
C LEU A 24 -28.98 2.93 44.71
N ALA A 25 -28.19 3.71 43.93
CA ALA A 25 -28.39 3.80 42.51
C ALA A 25 -27.87 2.51 41.84
N ALA A 26 -28.80 1.62 41.49
CA ALA A 26 -28.50 0.46 40.64
C ALA A 26 -28.14 0.96 39.24
N THR A 27 -26.86 1.03 38.91
CA THR A 27 -26.41 1.24 37.54
C THR A 27 -26.65 -0.04 36.73
N ALA A 28 -27.74 -0.08 35.99
CA ALA A 28 -27.98 -1.10 34.97
C ALA A 28 -26.92 -0.89 33.85
N THR A 29 -25.88 -1.73 33.83
CA THR A 29 -24.98 -1.82 32.66
C THR A 29 -25.77 -2.43 31.51
N VAL A 30 -26.22 -1.57 30.59
CA VAL A 30 -26.78 -2.01 29.31
C VAL A 30 -25.59 -2.53 28.50
N ASN A 31 -25.40 -3.84 28.49
CA ASN A 31 -24.53 -4.50 27.52
C ASN A 31 -25.17 -4.31 26.12
N ALA A 32 -24.71 -3.30 25.39
CA ALA A 32 -25.01 -3.22 23.97
C ALA A 32 -24.44 -4.48 23.28
N PRO A 33 -25.23 -5.20 22.47
CA PRO A 33 -24.70 -6.35 21.74
C PRO A 33 -23.57 -5.85 20.87
N ALA A 34 -22.40 -6.51 20.94
CA ALA A 34 -21.31 -6.25 20.04
C ALA A 34 -21.85 -6.39 18.60
N ALA A 35 -21.79 -5.33 17.82
CA ALA A 35 -22.12 -5.39 16.42
C ALA A 35 -21.21 -6.44 15.78
N HIS A 36 -21.76 -7.59 15.40
CA HIS A 36 -21.02 -8.58 14.62
C HIS A 36 -20.71 -7.93 13.29
N ALA A 37 -19.42 -7.57 13.08
CA ALA A 37 -18.94 -7.16 11.77
C ALA A 37 -19.31 -8.26 10.77
N SER A 38 -19.92 -7.87 9.65
CA SER A 38 -20.17 -8.83 8.57
C SER A 38 -18.86 -9.51 8.19
N PRO A 39 -18.87 -10.83 7.94
CA PRO A 39 -17.65 -11.51 7.55
C PRO A 39 -17.07 -10.86 6.29
N GLU A 40 -15.76 -10.59 6.31
CA GLU A 40 -15.04 -10.05 5.15
C GLU A 40 -15.23 -10.95 3.93
N PRO A 41 -15.39 -10.38 2.73
CA PRO A 41 -15.56 -11.17 1.52
C PRO A 41 -14.32 -12.06 1.28
N ALA A 42 -14.56 -13.32 0.94
CA ALA A 42 -13.49 -14.23 0.52
C ALA A 42 -13.17 -14.02 -0.96
N ALA A 43 -11.91 -14.27 -1.35
CA ALA A 43 -11.51 -14.25 -2.75
C ALA A 43 -12.20 -15.38 -3.54
N PRO A 44 -12.57 -15.17 -4.82
CA PRO A 44 -12.92 -16.26 -5.73
C PRO A 44 -11.82 -17.33 -5.80
N LYS A 45 -12.19 -18.57 -6.16
CA LYS A 45 -11.26 -19.72 -6.21
C LYS A 45 -10.12 -19.56 -7.22
N GLU A 46 -10.28 -18.68 -8.16
CA GLU A 46 -9.29 -18.34 -9.18
C GLU A 46 -8.12 -17.52 -8.63
N PHE A 47 -8.29 -16.87 -7.48
CA PHE A 47 -7.22 -16.13 -6.83
C PHE A 47 -6.30 -17.05 -6.01
N VAL A 48 -5.02 -16.75 -6.06
CA VAL A 48 -3.97 -17.47 -5.33
C VAL A 48 -2.95 -16.49 -4.76
N ALA A 49 -2.29 -16.87 -3.68
CA ALA A 49 -1.08 -16.17 -3.26
C ALA A 49 0.06 -16.52 -4.22
N LEU A 50 0.70 -15.51 -4.81
CA LEU A 50 1.79 -15.68 -5.78
C LEU A 50 2.88 -16.62 -5.29
N ARG A 51 3.23 -16.55 -4.00
CA ARG A 51 4.25 -17.38 -3.38
C ARG A 51 3.99 -18.89 -3.51
N THR A 52 2.74 -19.31 -3.61
CA THR A 52 2.39 -20.74 -3.77
C THR A 52 2.64 -21.27 -5.17
N VAL A 53 2.75 -20.38 -6.17
CA VAL A 53 2.94 -20.72 -7.59
C VAL A 53 4.35 -20.35 -8.07
N ALA A 54 4.86 -19.19 -7.65
CA ALA A 54 6.16 -18.64 -8.05
C ALA A 54 6.96 -18.16 -6.82
N PRO A 55 7.45 -19.08 -5.96
CA PRO A 55 8.05 -18.75 -4.67
C PRO A 55 9.36 -17.96 -4.76
N THR A 56 10.01 -17.92 -5.92
CA THR A 56 11.28 -17.21 -6.13
C THR A 56 11.10 -15.75 -6.52
N ILE A 57 9.88 -15.29 -6.80
CA ILE A 57 9.59 -13.89 -7.06
C ILE A 57 9.65 -13.11 -5.74
N ILE A 58 10.43 -12.05 -5.70
CA ILE A 58 10.58 -11.18 -4.53
C ILE A 58 9.29 -10.38 -4.36
N GLN A 59 8.79 -10.26 -3.12
CA GLN A 59 7.58 -9.50 -2.80
C GLN A 59 7.93 -8.39 -1.83
N GLU A 60 7.70 -7.14 -2.25
CA GLU A 60 7.88 -5.93 -1.45
C GLU A 60 6.60 -5.08 -1.56
N MET A 61 5.58 -5.49 -0.79
CA MET A 61 4.24 -4.90 -0.90
C MET A 61 4.23 -3.48 -0.34
N ARG A 62 4.36 -2.49 -1.23
CA ARG A 62 4.55 -1.07 -0.86
C ARG A 62 3.36 -0.48 -0.11
N TYR A 63 2.15 -0.82 -0.47
CA TYR A 63 0.94 -0.28 0.15
C TYR A 63 0.64 -0.83 1.54
N LEU A 64 1.37 -1.85 1.99
CA LEU A 64 1.34 -2.32 3.37
C LEU A 64 2.17 -1.43 4.33
N THR A 65 3.04 -0.58 3.80
CA THR A 65 3.99 0.24 4.54
C THR A 65 3.75 1.73 4.28
N PRO A 66 4.29 2.63 5.09
CA PRO A 66 4.19 4.07 4.83
C PRO A 66 5.06 4.56 3.67
N HIS A 67 5.90 3.71 3.06
CA HIS A 67 6.71 4.10 1.90
C HIS A 67 5.93 3.97 0.58
N ASN A 68 4.94 4.81 0.42
CA ASN A 68 4.10 4.97 -0.76
C ASN A 68 3.68 6.44 -0.88
N PHE A 69 2.99 6.82 -1.93
CA PHE A 69 2.63 8.22 -2.19
C PHE A 69 1.63 8.84 -1.18
N LEU A 70 0.97 8.01 -0.33
CA LEU A 70 0.12 8.49 0.75
C LEU A 70 0.92 8.79 2.02
N GLY A 71 2.03 8.07 2.26
CA GLY A 71 2.82 8.15 3.47
C GLY A 71 2.26 7.36 4.65
N GLU A 72 1.33 6.43 4.39
CA GLU A 72 0.71 5.55 5.40
C GLU A 72 0.28 4.21 4.77
N PRO A 73 0.08 3.15 5.58
CA PRO A 73 -0.49 1.90 5.10
C PRO A 73 -1.88 2.10 4.50
N VAL A 74 -2.15 1.42 3.39
CA VAL A 74 -3.37 1.59 2.60
C VAL A 74 -4.47 0.63 3.06
N ASP A 75 -5.72 1.10 3.07
CA ASP A 75 -6.89 0.32 3.45
C ASP A 75 -6.96 -1.01 2.69
N GLY A 76 -7.17 -2.10 3.43
CA GLY A 76 -7.33 -3.44 2.87
C GLY A 76 -6.03 -4.20 2.64
N TYR A 77 -4.85 -3.60 2.82
CA TYR A 77 -3.58 -4.31 2.88
C TYR A 77 -3.28 -4.71 4.32
N GLU A 78 -3.35 -6.01 4.62
CA GLU A 78 -3.19 -6.53 5.98
C GLU A 78 -1.96 -7.42 6.16
N GLN A 79 -1.47 -8.01 5.08
CA GLN A 79 -0.31 -8.91 5.11
C GLN A 79 0.60 -8.73 3.89
N PRO A 80 1.91 -8.99 4.02
CA PRO A 80 2.89 -8.83 2.93
C PRO A 80 2.78 -9.99 1.94
N THR A 81 1.68 -10.06 1.22
CA THR A 81 1.42 -11.11 0.24
C THR A 81 0.87 -10.53 -1.06
N CYS A 82 1.45 -10.96 -2.18
CA CYS A 82 0.91 -10.72 -3.51
C CYS A 82 -0.19 -11.74 -3.78
N ILE A 83 -1.38 -11.27 -4.08
CA ILE A 83 -2.52 -12.08 -4.50
C ILE A 83 -2.82 -11.73 -5.96
N VAL A 84 -2.99 -12.73 -6.80
CA VAL A 84 -3.32 -12.57 -8.22
C VAL A 84 -4.21 -13.74 -8.68
N THR A 85 -4.79 -13.65 -9.87
CA THR A 85 -5.43 -14.83 -10.47
C THR A 85 -4.40 -15.92 -10.78
N ARG A 86 -4.80 -17.20 -10.75
CA ARG A 86 -3.92 -18.33 -11.01
C ARG A 86 -3.22 -18.24 -12.36
N SER A 87 -3.95 -17.85 -13.41
CA SER A 87 -3.37 -17.66 -14.75
C SER A 87 -2.26 -16.60 -14.75
N THR A 88 -2.47 -15.48 -14.05
CA THR A 88 -1.47 -14.43 -13.89
C THR A 88 -0.24 -14.93 -13.12
N ALA A 89 -0.45 -15.71 -12.04
CA ALA A 89 0.65 -16.28 -11.26
C ALA A 89 1.50 -17.26 -12.10
N GLU A 90 0.88 -18.07 -12.93
CA GLU A 90 1.57 -19.01 -13.84
C GLU A 90 2.35 -18.28 -14.94
N ALA A 91 1.79 -17.22 -15.49
CA ALA A 91 2.47 -16.37 -16.46
C ALA A 91 3.69 -15.66 -15.82
N LEU A 92 3.54 -15.12 -14.59
CA LEU A 92 4.68 -14.54 -13.84
C LEU A 92 5.77 -15.59 -13.56
N ARG A 93 5.40 -16.85 -13.26
CA ARG A 93 6.36 -17.94 -13.08
C ARG A 93 7.16 -18.21 -14.35
N GLN A 94 6.53 -18.16 -15.54
CA GLN A 94 7.23 -18.31 -16.81
C GLN A 94 8.24 -17.19 -17.05
N ALA A 95 7.83 -15.92 -16.85
CA ALA A 95 8.71 -14.76 -16.95
C ALA A 95 9.88 -14.85 -15.95
N GLN A 96 9.62 -15.25 -14.70
CA GLN A 96 10.63 -15.46 -13.67
C GLN A 96 11.68 -16.49 -14.10
N HIS A 97 11.27 -17.64 -14.65
CA HIS A 97 12.21 -18.66 -15.14
C HIS A 97 13.11 -18.15 -16.25
N GLN A 98 12.61 -17.29 -17.13
CA GLN A 98 13.43 -16.68 -18.18
C GLN A 98 14.46 -15.71 -17.59
N LEU A 99 14.05 -14.87 -16.62
CA LEU A 99 14.89 -13.88 -15.99
C LEU A 99 15.97 -14.50 -15.10
N LEU A 100 15.66 -15.56 -14.36
CA LEU A 100 16.64 -16.28 -13.54
C LEU A 100 17.83 -16.78 -14.37
N ARG A 101 17.61 -17.26 -15.59
CA ARG A 101 18.68 -17.68 -16.49
C ARG A 101 19.57 -16.53 -16.99
N LYS A 102 19.06 -15.30 -16.90
CA LYS A 102 19.78 -14.06 -17.25
C LYS A 102 20.41 -13.38 -16.03
N GLY A 103 20.30 -13.98 -14.83
CA GLY A 103 20.81 -13.42 -13.58
C GLY A 103 19.92 -12.35 -12.96
N TYR A 104 18.63 -12.32 -13.27
CA TYR A 104 17.65 -11.40 -12.70
C TYR A 104 16.51 -12.14 -12.01
N SER A 105 15.83 -11.45 -11.10
CA SER A 105 14.55 -11.86 -10.51
C SER A 105 13.52 -10.77 -10.71
N LEU A 106 12.25 -11.16 -10.85
CA LEU A 106 11.14 -10.23 -10.65
C LEU A 106 11.03 -9.86 -9.18
N LYS A 107 10.63 -8.61 -8.92
CA LYS A 107 10.17 -8.12 -7.62
C LYS A 107 8.84 -7.41 -7.84
N VAL A 108 7.79 -7.82 -7.11
CA VAL A 108 6.47 -7.19 -7.15
C VAL A 108 6.34 -6.15 -6.05
N TYR A 109 5.76 -5.00 -6.38
CA TYR A 109 5.42 -3.90 -5.48
C TYR A 109 3.94 -3.88 -5.13
N ASP A 110 3.07 -4.20 -6.11
CA ASP A 110 1.64 -4.35 -5.95
C ASP A 110 1.08 -5.43 -6.87
N CYS A 111 -0.03 -6.02 -6.43
CA CYS A 111 -0.72 -7.10 -7.13
C CYS A 111 -2.23 -6.82 -7.14
N TYR A 112 -3.08 -7.73 -6.69
CA TYR A 112 -4.46 -7.40 -6.43
C TYR A 112 -4.57 -6.28 -5.42
N ARG A 113 -5.32 -5.23 -5.75
CA ARG A 113 -5.61 -4.04 -4.94
C ARG A 113 -7.10 -4.00 -4.68
N PRO A 114 -7.57 -4.11 -3.42
CA PRO A 114 -8.99 -4.07 -3.12
C PRO A 114 -9.61 -2.72 -3.46
N GLN A 115 -10.91 -2.69 -3.78
CA GLN A 115 -11.59 -1.44 -4.15
C GLN A 115 -11.58 -0.41 -3.00
N ARG A 116 -11.54 -0.86 -1.72
CA ARG A 116 -11.37 0.03 -0.56
C ARG A 116 -10.04 0.79 -0.58
N ALA A 117 -8.97 0.18 -1.11
CA ALA A 117 -7.68 0.86 -1.30
C ALA A 117 -7.80 1.99 -2.34
N ILE A 118 -8.53 1.75 -3.44
CA ILE A 118 -8.83 2.80 -4.42
C ILE A 118 -9.63 3.93 -3.77
N GLY A 119 -10.62 3.59 -2.94
CA GLY A 119 -11.36 4.57 -2.13
C GLY A 119 -10.45 5.41 -1.23
N HIS A 120 -9.40 4.80 -0.65
CA HIS A 120 -8.38 5.50 0.14
C HIS A 120 -7.56 6.47 -0.74
N PHE A 121 -7.08 6.04 -1.90
CA PHE A 121 -6.37 6.90 -2.85
C PHE A 121 -7.21 8.12 -3.26
N VAL A 122 -8.48 7.91 -3.55
CA VAL A 122 -9.42 8.98 -3.90
C VAL A 122 -9.62 9.98 -2.77
N ARG A 123 -9.76 9.51 -1.52
CA ARG A 123 -9.88 10.40 -0.34
C ARG A 123 -8.62 11.21 -0.14
N TRP A 124 -7.45 10.54 -0.18
CA TRP A 124 -6.16 11.19 -0.06
C TRP A 124 -5.93 12.24 -1.17
N ALA A 125 -6.26 11.93 -2.42
CA ALA A 125 -6.07 12.86 -3.54
C ALA A 125 -6.97 14.12 -3.44
N LYS A 126 -8.13 14.01 -2.78
CA LYS A 126 -9.02 15.14 -2.50
C LYS A 126 -8.57 16.00 -1.33
N ASP A 127 -7.73 15.51 -0.45
CA ASP A 127 -7.09 16.29 0.62
C ASP A 127 -5.85 17.00 0.07
N LEU A 128 -6.04 18.19 -0.48
CA LEU A 128 -4.97 18.98 -1.10
C LEU A 128 -3.91 19.46 -0.09
N GLN A 129 -4.17 19.34 1.21
CA GLN A 129 -3.22 19.77 2.25
C GLN A 129 -2.21 18.67 2.61
N ASP A 130 -2.53 17.40 2.32
CA ASP A 130 -1.62 16.28 2.57
C ASP A 130 -0.63 16.11 1.41
N GLU A 131 0.47 16.84 1.45
CA GLU A 131 1.57 16.76 0.48
C GLU A 131 2.85 16.14 1.09
N ARG A 132 2.73 15.39 2.21
CA ARG A 132 3.89 14.84 2.95
C ARG A 132 4.84 14.00 2.09
N MET A 133 4.34 13.27 1.10
CA MET A 133 5.15 12.41 0.23
C MET A 133 5.41 13.03 -1.17
N LYS A 134 4.96 14.26 -1.40
CA LYS A 134 5.18 14.96 -2.68
C LYS A 134 6.66 15.07 -3.06
N PRO A 135 7.58 15.39 -2.14
CA PRO A 135 9.00 15.54 -2.51
C PRO A 135 9.60 14.29 -3.18
N GLU A 136 9.09 13.09 -2.89
CA GLU A 136 9.54 11.85 -3.52
C GLU A 136 8.66 11.47 -4.71
N PHE A 137 7.34 11.28 -4.51
CA PHE A 137 6.49 10.58 -5.48
C PHE A 137 5.91 11.45 -6.59
N TYR A 138 5.63 12.75 -6.33
CA TYR A 138 5.03 13.64 -7.32
C TYR A 138 5.57 15.07 -7.26
N PRO A 139 6.93 15.25 -7.21
CA PRO A 139 7.53 16.56 -6.92
C PRO A 139 7.25 17.61 -8.01
N ARG A 140 6.91 17.20 -9.24
CA ARG A 140 6.63 18.08 -10.38
C ARG A 140 5.15 18.11 -10.79
N VAL A 141 4.28 17.42 -10.03
CA VAL A 141 2.84 17.38 -10.30
C VAL A 141 2.09 18.11 -9.18
N ASP A 142 1.15 18.97 -9.55
CA ASP A 142 0.24 19.57 -8.60
C ASP A 142 -0.79 18.51 -8.16
N LYS A 143 -1.00 18.39 -6.84
CA LYS A 143 -1.92 17.37 -6.30
C LYS A 143 -3.35 17.53 -6.82
N SER A 144 -3.79 18.76 -7.13
CA SER A 144 -5.09 19.04 -7.71
C SER A 144 -5.29 18.43 -9.10
N ARG A 145 -4.19 18.09 -9.80
CA ARG A 145 -4.21 17.55 -11.15
C ARG A 145 -4.15 16.03 -11.25
N LEU A 146 -3.97 15.32 -10.12
CA LEU A 146 -3.73 13.87 -10.13
C LEU A 146 -4.82 13.06 -10.84
N PHE A 147 -6.09 13.51 -10.78
CA PHE A 147 -7.19 12.88 -11.53
C PHE A 147 -7.16 13.24 -13.00
N GLU A 148 -6.96 14.53 -13.32
CA GLU A 148 -6.93 15.03 -14.70
C GLU A 148 -5.76 14.43 -15.49
N ASP A 149 -4.59 14.34 -14.84
CA ASP A 149 -3.37 13.79 -15.44
C ASP A 149 -3.35 12.24 -15.42
N GLY A 150 -4.39 11.59 -14.86
CA GLY A 150 -4.58 10.14 -14.92
C GLY A 150 -3.80 9.33 -13.89
N TYR A 151 -3.10 9.96 -12.94
CA TYR A 151 -2.35 9.26 -11.89
C TYR A 151 -3.26 8.58 -10.86
N ILE A 152 -4.43 9.15 -10.57
CA ILE A 152 -5.44 8.58 -9.68
C ILE A 152 -6.75 8.38 -10.43
N ALA A 153 -7.35 7.21 -10.27
CA ALA A 153 -8.62 6.84 -10.88
C ALA A 153 -9.55 6.16 -9.86
N GLU A 154 -10.87 6.26 -10.09
CA GLU A 154 -11.89 5.62 -9.23
C GLU A 154 -12.01 4.10 -9.44
N LYS A 155 -11.37 3.57 -10.49
CA LYS A 155 -11.30 2.15 -10.82
C LYS A 155 -9.90 1.78 -11.27
N SER A 156 -9.43 0.60 -10.87
CA SER A 156 -8.08 0.13 -11.20
C SER A 156 -8.12 -1.29 -11.75
N GLY A 157 -7.27 -1.56 -12.74
CA GLY A 157 -7.01 -2.92 -13.25
C GLY A 157 -6.60 -3.90 -12.15
N HIS A 158 -5.86 -3.42 -11.14
CA HIS A 158 -5.44 -4.24 -10.01
C HIS A 158 -6.59 -4.87 -9.24
N SER A 159 -7.74 -4.19 -9.11
CA SER A 159 -8.92 -4.74 -8.42
C SER A 159 -9.55 -5.94 -9.14
N ARG A 160 -9.12 -6.23 -10.37
CA ARG A 160 -9.56 -7.40 -11.16
C ARG A 160 -8.62 -8.62 -11.00
N GLY A 161 -7.44 -8.45 -10.38
CA GLY A 161 -6.51 -9.52 -10.01
C GLY A 161 -5.60 -10.03 -11.12
N SER A 162 -5.57 -9.37 -12.29
CA SER A 162 -4.67 -9.72 -13.40
C SER A 162 -3.64 -8.64 -13.71
N THR A 163 -3.58 -7.58 -12.89
CA THR A 163 -2.63 -6.48 -13.02
C THR A 163 -1.63 -6.53 -11.88
N VAL A 164 -0.38 -6.20 -12.18
CA VAL A 164 0.75 -6.20 -11.23
C VAL A 164 1.68 -5.03 -11.52
N ASP A 165 2.24 -4.45 -10.44
CA ASP A 165 3.34 -3.49 -10.50
C ASP A 165 4.62 -4.19 -10.07
N LEU A 166 5.66 -4.13 -10.91
CA LEU A 166 6.85 -4.91 -10.68
C LEU A 166 8.11 -4.35 -11.35
N THR A 167 9.25 -4.89 -10.96
CA THR A 167 10.58 -4.51 -11.47
C THR A 167 11.49 -5.73 -11.63
N LEU A 168 12.72 -5.46 -12.07
CA LEU A 168 13.84 -6.41 -12.11
C LEU A 168 14.80 -6.15 -10.95
N VAL A 169 15.31 -7.22 -10.34
CA VAL A 169 16.40 -7.19 -9.37
C VAL A 169 17.54 -8.06 -9.89
N LYS A 170 18.78 -7.54 -9.88
CA LYS A 170 19.96 -8.31 -10.25
C LYS A 170 20.32 -9.28 -9.14
N LEU A 171 20.67 -10.52 -9.50
CA LEU A 171 21.07 -11.55 -8.55
C LEU A 171 22.59 -11.57 -8.31
N PRO A 172 23.05 -11.83 -7.07
CA PRO A 172 22.27 -12.05 -5.86
C PRO A 172 21.54 -10.79 -5.39
N ALA A 173 20.25 -10.94 -5.01
CA ALA A 173 19.46 -9.82 -4.55
C ALA A 173 19.92 -9.34 -3.17
N LEU A 174 20.18 -8.05 -3.04
CA LEU A 174 20.43 -7.43 -1.75
C LEU A 174 19.09 -7.04 -1.10
N PRO A 175 18.96 -7.10 0.24
CA PRO A 175 17.77 -6.65 0.91
C PRO A 175 17.59 -5.13 0.75
N THR A 176 16.35 -4.69 0.57
CA THR A 176 15.98 -3.27 0.67
C THR A 176 15.89 -2.89 2.14
N ARG A 177 16.48 -1.75 2.53
CA ARG A 177 16.28 -1.24 3.88
C ARG A 177 14.82 -0.77 4.08
N PRO A 178 14.29 -0.84 5.30
CA PRO A 178 13.00 -0.24 5.58
C PRO A 178 13.08 1.29 5.43
N TYR A 179 11.97 1.90 5.01
CA TYR A 179 11.75 3.34 5.08
C TYR A 179 11.49 3.75 6.52
N ILE A 180 12.07 4.86 6.93
CA ILE A 180 11.89 5.44 8.27
C ILE A 180 10.97 6.67 8.11
N PRO A 181 9.74 6.67 8.64
CA PRO A 181 8.86 7.81 8.55
C PRO A 181 9.52 9.09 9.06
N GLY A 182 9.48 10.15 8.25
CA GLY A 182 10.13 11.43 8.54
C GLY A 182 11.58 11.57 8.09
N GLU A 183 12.17 10.55 7.46
CA GLU A 183 13.46 10.71 6.79
C GLU A 183 13.35 11.67 5.59
N GLU A 184 14.48 12.28 5.20
CA GLU A 184 14.54 13.16 4.05
C GLU A 184 14.15 12.42 2.77
N LEU A 185 13.20 13.00 2.03
CA LEU A 185 12.70 12.44 0.78
C LEU A 185 13.48 12.99 -0.40
N THR A 186 13.84 12.11 -1.32
CA THR A 186 14.52 12.46 -2.58
C THR A 186 13.62 12.20 -3.77
N PRO A 187 13.62 13.08 -4.78
CA PRO A 187 12.74 12.94 -5.94
C PRO A 187 12.90 11.60 -6.65
N CYS A 188 11.79 10.94 -6.95
CA CYS A 188 11.75 9.65 -7.63
C CYS A 188 12.38 9.64 -9.03
N TYR A 189 12.57 10.80 -9.65
CA TYR A 189 13.24 10.97 -10.93
C TYR A 189 14.74 11.31 -10.80
N GLY A 190 15.27 11.42 -9.58
CA GLY A 190 16.69 11.62 -9.32
C GLY A 190 17.55 10.46 -9.84
N SER A 191 18.86 10.60 -9.78
CA SER A 191 19.76 9.51 -10.14
C SER A 191 19.57 8.30 -9.23
N LYS A 192 19.93 7.10 -9.71
CA LYS A 192 19.81 5.86 -8.91
C LYS A 192 20.53 5.94 -7.57
N ALA A 193 21.63 6.69 -7.49
CA ALA A 193 22.40 6.86 -6.26
C ALA A 193 21.75 7.81 -5.24
N GLU A 194 20.90 8.73 -5.71
CA GLU A 194 20.23 9.74 -4.87
C GLU A 194 18.86 9.27 -4.39
N ARG A 195 18.16 8.48 -5.20
CA ARG A 195 16.82 7.97 -4.87
C ARG A 195 16.85 7.05 -3.65
N PHE A 196 15.68 6.85 -3.03
CA PHE A 196 15.53 5.83 -1.99
C PHE A 196 16.19 4.52 -2.44
N PRO A 197 17.04 3.89 -1.60
CA PRO A 197 17.86 2.73 -1.98
C PRO A 197 17.01 1.46 -2.13
N ASP A 198 16.32 1.37 -3.22
CA ASP A 198 15.62 0.21 -3.71
C ASP A 198 16.61 -0.69 -4.47
N ASN A 199 16.57 -2.01 -4.25
CA ASN A 199 17.45 -2.98 -4.91
C ASN A 199 17.07 -3.29 -6.37
N SER A 200 16.08 -2.61 -6.92
CA SER A 200 15.71 -2.70 -8.33
C SER A 200 16.85 -2.23 -9.24
N VAL A 201 16.95 -2.76 -10.45
CA VAL A 201 17.83 -2.19 -11.48
C VAL A 201 17.41 -0.75 -11.80
N ASP A 202 18.32 0.04 -12.38
CA ASP A 202 17.96 1.42 -12.69
C ASP A 202 16.95 1.49 -13.85
N MET A 203 15.73 1.89 -13.53
CA MET A 203 14.63 2.12 -14.48
C MET A 203 14.48 3.59 -14.88
N GLY A 204 15.38 4.49 -14.40
CA GLY A 204 15.29 5.94 -14.61
C GLY A 204 14.45 6.66 -13.56
N THR A 205 13.39 6.04 -13.07
CA THR A 205 12.61 6.55 -11.93
C THR A 205 12.43 5.46 -10.86
N GLY A 206 12.00 5.87 -9.67
CA GLY A 206 11.44 4.96 -8.67
C GLY A 206 10.07 4.41 -9.11
N PHE A 207 9.57 3.44 -8.36
CA PHE A 207 8.19 2.96 -8.44
C PHE A 207 7.22 4.06 -7.97
N ASP A 208 6.02 4.13 -8.55
CA ASP A 208 4.99 5.14 -8.25
C ASP A 208 5.46 6.61 -8.43
N CYS A 209 6.42 6.84 -9.31
CA CYS A 209 6.84 8.19 -9.66
C CYS A 209 5.83 8.84 -10.60
N PHE A 210 4.99 9.73 -10.10
CA PHE A 210 4.00 10.47 -10.91
C PHE A 210 4.72 11.56 -11.72
N ASP A 211 5.22 11.14 -12.85
CA ASP A 211 6.03 11.94 -13.75
C ASP A 211 6.04 11.35 -15.16
N THR A 212 6.02 12.16 -16.19
CA THR A 212 6.13 11.68 -17.57
C THR A 212 7.44 10.91 -17.83
N PHE A 213 8.48 11.12 -17.01
CA PHE A 213 9.71 10.35 -17.09
C PHE A 213 9.51 8.86 -16.73
N SER A 214 8.38 8.51 -16.10
CA SER A 214 7.95 7.13 -15.84
C SER A 214 7.33 6.44 -17.07
N HIS A 215 6.97 7.16 -18.12
CA HIS A 215 6.46 6.57 -19.36
C HIS A 215 7.48 5.59 -19.92
N THR A 216 7.04 4.37 -20.21
CA THR A 216 7.92 3.23 -20.54
C THR A 216 8.92 3.54 -21.65
N ASP A 217 8.46 4.22 -22.69
CA ASP A 217 9.25 4.54 -23.89
C ASP A 217 9.62 6.03 -23.97
N ASP A 218 9.66 6.76 -22.82
CA ASP A 218 10.05 8.18 -22.81
C ASP A 218 11.44 8.37 -23.45
N PRO A 219 11.60 9.31 -24.39
CA PRO A 219 12.85 9.50 -25.13
C PRO A 219 14.04 9.96 -24.26
N ARG A 220 13.78 10.52 -23.09
CA ARG A 220 14.83 10.92 -22.13
C ARG A 220 15.47 9.70 -21.45
N VAL A 221 14.78 8.56 -21.40
CA VAL A 221 15.30 7.31 -20.87
C VAL A 221 16.25 6.68 -21.86
N GLN A 222 17.54 6.58 -21.53
CA GLN A 222 18.60 6.16 -22.43
C GLN A 222 19.47 5.07 -21.78
N GLY A 223 20.37 4.48 -22.55
CA GLY A 223 21.40 3.56 -22.08
C GLY A 223 20.85 2.38 -21.29
N GLU A 224 21.42 2.13 -20.11
CA GLU A 224 21.05 1.02 -19.23
C GLU A 224 19.60 1.08 -18.78
N GLN A 225 19.10 2.26 -18.43
CA GLN A 225 17.70 2.47 -18.01
C GLN A 225 16.72 2.00 -19.08
N ARG A 226 16.97 2.38 -20.33
CA ARG A 226 16.16 1.93 -21.47
C ARG A 226 16.26 0.43 -21.68
N ALA A 227 17.48 -0.12 -21.61
CA ALA A 227 17.70 -1.56 -21.75
C ALA A 227 16.94 -2.37 -20.66
N ASN A 228 16.95 -1.89 -19.42
CA ASN A 228 16.25 -2.50 -18.29
C ASN A 228 14.72 -2.49 -18.49
N ARG A 229 14.15 -1.35 -18.90
CA ARG A 229 12.71 -1.25 -19.22
C ARG A 229 12.33 -2.18 -20.36
N GLN A 230 13.14 -2.25 -21.42
CA GLN A 230 12.87 -3.12 -22.57
C GLN A 230 13.00 -4.61 -22.19
N LEU A 231 13.98 -4.98 -21.36
CA LEU A 231 14.11 -6.36 -20.86
C LEU A 231 12.85 -6.77 -20.08
N LEU A 232 12.36 -5.91 -19.18
CA LEU A 232 11.14 -6.17 -18.42
C LEU A 232 9.92 -6.29 -19.35
N LYS A 233 9.71 -5.26 -20.20
CA LYS A 233 8.57 -5.18 -21.12
C LYS A 233 8.52 -6.39 -22.07
N THR A 234 9.64 -6.75 -22.69
CA THR A 234 9.71 -7.87 -23.65
C THR A 234 9.47 -9.19 -22.94
N THR A 235 10.12 -9.44 -21.80
CA THR A 235 9.96 -10.71 -21.06
C THR A 235 8.51 -10.92 -20.61
N LEU A 236 7.86 -9.85 -20.14
CA LEU A 236 6.46 -9.93 -19.72
C LEU A 236 5.50 -10.04 -20.92
N ALA A 237 5.78 -9.37 -22.03
CA ALA A 237 4.99 -9.53 -23.26
C ALA A 237 5.01 -10.99 -23.78
N GLU A 238 6.17 -11.65 -23.73
CA GLU A 238 6.32 -13.07 -24.07
C GLU A 238 5.52 -14.00 -23.14
N ALA A 239 5.22 -13.53 -21.91
CA ALA A 239 4.38 -14.23 -20.94
C ALA A 239 2.90 -13.77 -20.98
N GLY A 240 2.48 -12.99 -21.98
CA GLY A 240 1.09 -12.58 -22.17
C GLY A 240 0.67 -11.32 -21.42
N PHE A 241 1.61 -10.50 -20.95
CA PHE A 241 1.30 -9.23 -20.30
C PHE A 241 1.34 -8.06 -21.29
N THR A 242 0.46 -7.08 -21.07
CA THR A 242 0.46 -5.78 -21.75
C THR A 242 0.89 -4.71 -20.75
N ASN A 243 1.87 -3.90 -21.13
CA ASN A 243 2.34 -2.77 -20.35
C ASN A 243 1.39 -1.57 -20.51
N LEU A 244 1.20 -0.80 -19.43
CA LEU A 244 0.62 0.54 -19.48
C LEU A 244 1.71 1.52 -19.92
N PRO A 245 1.58 2.22 -21.07
CA PRO A 245 2.66 3.06 -21.60
C PRO A 245 3.13 4.17 -20.66
N GLU A 246 2.24 4.68 -19.81
CA GLU A 246 2.50 5.77 -18.86
C GLU A 246 3.31 5.34 -17.64
N GLU A 247 3.39 4.00 -17.39
CA GLU A 247 4.01 3.44 -16.18
C GLU A 247 4.89 2.23 -16.53
N TRP A 248 6.22 2.37 -16.41
CA TRP A 248 7.15 1.29 -16.77
C TRP A 248 6.98 0.02 -15.92
N TRP A 249 6.40 0.13 -14.73
CA TRP A 249 6.19 -0.97 -13.78
C TRP A 249 4.87 -1.72 -13.96
N HIS A 250 3.86 -1.12 -14.63
CA HIS A 250 2.47 -1.57 -14.64
C HIS A 250 2.16 -2.49 -15.81
N PHE A 251 1.71 -3.71 -15.49
CA PHE A 251 1.43 -4.77 -16.48
C PHE A 251 0.15 -5.52 -16.18
N THR A 252 -0.65 -5.76 -17.21
CA THR A 252 -1.89 -6.55 -17.12
C THR A 252 -1.76 -7.82 -17.96
N HIS A 253 -1.94 -8.99 -17.34
CA HIS A 253 -2.00 -10.28 -18.02
C HIS A 253 -3.28 -10.42 -18.84
N LYS A 254 -3.19 -10.87 -20.08
CA LYS A 254 -4.29 -11.03 -21.02
C LYS A 254 -4.38 -12.47 -21.54
N PRO A 255 -5.63 -13.04 -21.70
CA PRO A 255 -6.90 -12.43 -21.29
C PRO A 255 -7.05 -12.39 -19.77
N GLU A 256 -7.70 -11.36 -19.26
CA GLU A 256 -8.01 -11.28 -17.83
C GLU A 256 -9.05 -12.32 -17.43
N THR A 257 -8.88 -12.96 -16.27
CA THR A 257 -9.86 -13.90 -15.72
C THR A 257 -11.18 -13.20 -15.37
N PHE A 258 -11.09 -11.96 -14.90
CA PHE A 258 -12.24 -11.13 -14.50
C PHE A 258 -12.15 -9.73 -15.14
N PRO A 259 -12.48 -9.58 -16.42
CA PRO A 259 -12.26 -8.30 -17.13
C PRO A 259 -13.14 -7.16 -16.60
N ASP A 260 -14.30 -7.44 -16.00
CA ASP A 260 -15.31 -6.46 -15.63
C ASP A 260 -15.65 -6.43 -14.14
N THR A 261 -14.97 -7.26 -13.31
CA THR A 261 -15.28 -7.40 -11.88
C THR A 261 -14.20 -6.79 -11.01
N TYR A 262 -14.57 -5.80 -10.21
CA TYR A 262 -13.69 -5.14 -9.25
C TYR A 262 -13.97 -5.68 -7.85
N PHE A 263 -13.00 -6.37 -7.26
CA PHE A 263 -13.14 -7.05 -5.98
C PHE A 263 -12.75 -6.14 -4.81
N ASP A 264 -13.24 -6.51 -3.60
CA ASP A 264 -12.94 -5.77 -2.36
C ASP A 264 -12.74 -6.72 -1.16
N PHE A 265 -12.03 -7.84 -1.34
CA PHE A 265 -11.56 -8.66 -0.23
C PHE A 265 -10.17 -8.19 0.25
N PRO A 266 -9.79 -8.40 1.53
CA PRO A 266 -8.51 -7.92 2.04
C PRO A 266 -7.31 -8.67 1.42
N VAL A 267 -6.19 -7.97 1.28
CA VAL A 267 -4.90 -8.57 0.92
C VAL A 267 -4.35 -9.28 2.15
N ALA A 268 -4.77 -10.54 2.31
CA ALA A 268 -4.42 -11.39 3.44
C ALA A 268 -4.41 -12.87 3.03
N TRP A 269 -3.59 -13.69 3.71
CA TRP A 269 -3.54 -15.13 3.46
C TRP A 269 -4.91 -15.80 3.60
N ARG A 270 -5.68 -15.40 4.64
CA ARG A 270 -7.02 -15.94 4.87
C ARG A 270 -7.99 -15.74 3.72
N SER A 271 -7.76 -14.76 2.85
CA SER A 271 -8.63 -14.48 1.71
C SER A 271 -8.52 -15.54 0.61
N VAL A 272 -7.37 -16.22 0.49
CA VAL A 272 -7.08 -17.20 -0.58
C VAL A 272 -6.77 -18.61 -0.07
N VAL A 273 -6.48 -18.78 1.24
CA VAL A 273 -6.34 -20.10 1.86
C VAL A 273 -7.73 -20.66 2.12
N ARG A 274 -8.01 -21.84 1.57
CA ARG A 274 -9.25 -22.59 1.81
C ARG A 274 -8.95 -23.73 2.77
N ASN A 275 -9.70 -23.81 3.85
CA ASN A 275 -9.74 -24.96 4.74
C ASN A 275 -10.36 -26.17 4.03
#